data_0a2273ae2fd649a0f959cea92ef45a45
#
_entry.id   0a2273ae2fd649a0f959cea92ef45a45
#
_cell.length_a   1.000
_cell.length_b   1.000
_cell.length_c   1.000
_cell.angle_alpha   90.00
_cell.angle_beta   90.00
_cell.angle_gamma   90.00
#
_symmetry.space_group_name_H-M   'P 1'
#
loop_
_entity.id
_entity.type
_entity.pdbx_description
1 polymer ?
#
loop_
_entity_poly.entity_id
_entity_poly.type
_entity_poly.pdbx_seq_one_letter_code
_entity_poly.pdbx_strand_id
1 'polypeptide(L)'
;MKALTKTDYQFPGQTKVYHGKVRDCYFINDEYMVMVATDRISAFDVILPKGIPYKGQVLNQIAAMFLDATADIVPNWKLATPDPMVTVGRLCKPFPIEMIIRGYLTGSSWRTYKSGQHTICGVQIPDGMKEHQRFAEPIITPTTKAEEGHDEDISREEIISRGLISEEDYVQIEDITRKLFQRGTEIAAKQGLILVDTKYEFGKIGDQIVLMDEIHTPDSSRYFIADEYEERFVKGEPQVQLSKEFVREWLMANGFQGKEGQQVPEMTPEYVNSVSERYIELYEKVTGHKFEKAPDSEDLLKRIENNVLNYLKL
;
A
#
# COMPACT_ATOMS: atom_id res chain seq x y z
N MET A 1 19.26 -6.79 13.54
CA MET A 1 18.25 -5.86 14.12
C MET A 1 17.02 -6.63 14.55
N LYS A 2 16.42 -6.29 15.69
CA LYS A 2 15.13 -6.87 16.13
C LYS A 2 14.00 -6.16 15.39
N ALA A 3 13.07 -6.92 14.80
CA ALA A 3 11.90 -6.36 14.11
C ALA A 3 10.96 -5.67 15.10
N LEU A 4 10.42 -4.50 14.72
CA LEU A 4 9.40 -3.78 15.48
C LEU A 4 8.02 -4.35 15.14
N THR A 5 7.48 -5.20 16.02
CA THR A 5 6.18 -5.85 15.77
C THR A 5 5.04 -5.30 16.63
N LYS A 6 5.33 -4.51 17.65
CA LYS A 6 4.34 -3.92 18.55
C LYS A 6 4.83 -2.57 19.06
N THR A 7 3.94 -1.60 19.10
CA THR A 7 4.13 -0.33 19.80
C THR A 7 3.02 -0.13 20.84
N ASP A 8 3.33 0.64 21.88
CA ASP A 8 2.39 0.94 22.98
C ASP A 8 2.74 2.29 23.60
N TYR A 9 2.72 3.33 22.75
CA TYR A 9 3.05 4.69 23.17
C TYR A 9 1.88 5.34 23.89
N GLN A 10 2.23 6.26 24.79
CA GLN A 10 1.29 7.15 25.48
C GLN A 10 1.70 8.59 25.21
N PHE A 11 1.35 9.09 24.03
CA PHE A 11 1.67 10.47 23.67
C PHE A 11 0.79 11.46 24.43
N PRO A 12 1.31 12.61 24.85
CA PRO A 12 0.48 13.70 25.39
C PRO A 12 -0.63 14.09 24.39
N GLY A 13 -1.85 14.24 24.92
CA GLY A 13 -3.03 14.55 24.09
C GLY A 13 -3.57 13.38 23.27
N GLN A 14 -3.06 12.15 23.49
CA GLN A 14 -3.57 10.97 22.79
C GLN A 14 -5.01 10.68 23.21
N THR A 15 -5.90 10.63 22.22
CA THR A 15 -7.34 10.36 22.42
C THR A 15 -7.70 8.92 22.06
N LYS A 16 -6.96 8.31 21.13
CA LYS A 16 -7.23 6.96 20.63
C LYS A 16 -5.95 6.32 20.09
N VAL A 17 -5.92 5.00 20.08
CA VAL A 17 -4.94 4.20 19.32
C VAL A 17 -5.68 3.17 18.48
N TYR A 18 -5.15 2.90 17.28
CA TYR A 18 -5.61 1.84 16.40
C TYR A 18 -4.41 1.01 15.96
N HIS A 19 -4.45 -0.29 16.24
CA HIS A 19 -3.44 -1.25 15.81
C HIS A 19 -3.92 -1.98 14.57
N GLY A 20 -3.43 -1.56 13.40
CA GLY A 20 -3.73 -2.23 12.13
C GLY A 20 -2.86 -3.46 11.88
N LYS A 21 -3.02 -4.09 10.71
CA LYS A 21 -2.27 -5.29 10.34
C LYS A 21 -0.75 -5.03 10.25
N VAL A 22 -0.35 -3.83 9.84
CA VAL A 22 1.08 -3.45 9.62
C VAL A 22 1.44 -2.08 10.19
N ARG A 23 0.48 -1.27 10.59
CA ARG A 23 0.68 0.08 11.13
C ARG A 23 -0.04 0.27 12.43
N ASP A 24 0.55 1.07 13.31
CA ASP A 24 -0.08 1.54 14.54
C ASP A 24 -0.32 3.05 14.41
N CYS A 25 -1.57 3.48 14.62
CA CYS A 25 -2.01 4.86 14.46
C CYS A 25 -2.42 5.44 15.82
N TYR A 26 -1.79 6.53 16.21
CA TYR A 26 -2.06 7.27 17.45
C TYR A 26 -2.72 8.59 17.09
N PHE A 27 -3.89 8.84 17.65
CA PHE A 27 -4.68 10.05 17.40
C PHE A 27 -4.42 11.06 18.51
N ILE A 28 -4.01 12.27 18.13
CA ILE A 28 -3.56 13.32 19.06
C ILE A 28 -4.48 14.53 18.93
N ASN A 29 -5.11 14.93 20.05
CA ASN A 29 -5.99 16.10 20.16
C ASN A 29 -7.11 16.16 19.12
N ASP A 30 -7.51 15.01 18.54
CA ASP A 30 -8.47 14.90 17.44
C ASP A 30 -8.10 15.76 16.19
N GLU A 31 -6.83 16.11 16.05
CA GLU A 31 -6.29 16.95 14.98
C GLU A 31 -5.19 16.25 14.18
N TYR A 32 -4.34 15.49 14.87
CA TYR A 32 -3.18 14.83 14.28
C TYR A 32 -3.26 13.33 14.39
N MET A 33 -2.57 12.66 13.47
CA MET A 33 -2.32 11.23 13.53
C MET A 33 -0.81 10.98 13.43
N VAL A 34 -0.29 10.18 14.37
CA VAL A 34 1.05 9.62 14.33
C VAL A 34 0.92 8.19 13.84
N MET A 35 1.40 7.91 12.63
CA MET A 35 1.35 6.58 12.04
C MET A 35 2.74 5.95 12.11
N VAL A 36 2.86 4.84 12.83
CA VAL A 36 4.09 4.04 12.92
C VAL A 36 3.98 2.85 11.98
N ALA A 37 4.80 2.83 10.95
CA ALA A 37 4.94 1.66 10.09
C ALA A 37 5.79 0.61 10.81
N THR A 38 5.15 -0.48 11.22
CA THR A 38 5.84 -1.58 11.92
C THR A 38 6.47 -2.56 10.93
N ASP A 39 7.27 -3.46 11.46
CA ASP A 39 7.88 -4.56 10.70
C ASP A 39 6.95 -5.79 10.57
N ARG A 40 5.69 -5.66 11.01
CA ARG A 40 4.69 -6.71 10.76
C ARG A 40 4.46 -6.87 9.27
N ILE A 41 4.25 -8.10 8.85
CA ILE A 41 3.84 -8.44 7.49
C ILE A 41 2.55 -9.23 7.53
N SER A 42 1.62 -8.90 6.64
CA SER A 42 0.37 -9.63 6.49
C SER A 42 0.21 -10.13 5.06
N ALA A 43 -0.32 -11.33 4.91
CA ALA A 43 -0.72 -11.88 3.62
C ALA A 43 -1.99 -12.71 3.80
N PHE A 44 -2.89 -12.70 2.81
CA PHE A 44 -4.20 -13.35 2.90
C PHE A 44 -5.00 -12.92 4.15
N ASP A 45 -4.93 -11.64 4.49
CA ASP A 45 -5.54 -11.04 5.69
C ASP A 45 -5.03 -11.54 7.05
N VAL A 46 -3.99 -12.37 7.06
CA VAL A 46 -3.35 -12.90 8.28
C VAL A 46 -2.04 -12.16 8.55
N ILE A 47 -1.85 -11.70 9.78
CA ILE A 47 -0.56 -11.19 10.25
C ILE A 47 0.36 -12.40 10.46
N LEU A 48 1.52 -12.41 9.79
CA LEU A 48 2.47 -13.50 9.89
C LEU A 48 3.22 -13.46 11.24
N PRO A 49 3.68 -14.62 11.75
CA PRO A 49 4.18 -14.73 13.13
C PRO A 49 5.55 -14.06 13.36
N LYS A 50 6.27 -13.73 12.29
CA LYS A 50 7.57 -13.04 12.37
C LYS A 50 7.51 -11.69 11.68
N GLY A 51 8.07 -10.66 12.32
CA GLY A 51 8.31 -9.37 11.70
C GLY A 51 9.51 -9.42 10.76
N ILE A 52 9.51 -8.54 9.77
CA ILE A 52 10.56 -8.40 8.76
C ILE A 52 11.38 -7.15 9.08
N PRO A 53 12.63 -7.28 9.53
CA PRO A 53 13.46 -6.12 9.86
C PRO A 53 13.53 -5.12 8.70
N TYR A 54 13.47 -3.82 9.00
CA TYR A 54 13.49 -2.69 8.06
C TYR A 54 12.26 -2.54 7.17
N LYS A 55 11.29 -3.47 7.20
CA LYS A 55 10.07 -3.36 6.36
C LYS A 55 9.31 -2.06 6.65
N GLY A 56 9.11 -1.72 7.92
CA GLY A 56 8.43 -0.49 8.32
C GLY A 56 9.13 0.75 7.79
N GLN A 57 10.45 0.80 7.90
CA GLN A 57 11.25 1.90 7.36
C GLN A 57 11.11 2.01 5.83
N VAL A 58 11.22 0.90 5.11
CA VAL A 58 11.07 0.86 3.64
C VAL A 58 9.72 1.44 3.23
N LEU A 59 8.64 0.95 3.82
CA LEU A 59 7.28 1.38 3.46
C LEU A 59 7.04 2.85 3.78
N ASN A 60 7.45 3.30 4.97
CA ASN A 60 7.25 4.68 5.39
C ASN A 60 8.01 5.68 4.50
N GLN A 61 9.26 5.36 4.16
CA GLN A 61 10.09 6.25 3.34
C GLN A 61 9.63 6.28 1.87
N ILE A 62 9.21 5.16 1.30
CA ILE A 62 8.62 5.14 -0.05
C ILE A 62 7.33 5.96 -0.08
N ALA A 63 6.42 5.73 0.87
CA ALA A 63 5.17 6.47 0.96
C ALA A 63 5.41 7.98 1.09
N ALA A 64 6.32 8.39 1.98
CA ALA A 64 6.65 9.80 2.18
C ALA A 64 7.20 10.46 0.90
N MET A 65 8.11 9.78 0.20
CA MET A 65 8.66 10.28 -1.06
C MET A 65 7.57 10.51 -2.11
N PHE A 66 6.66 9.57 -2.28
CA PHE A 66 5.60 9.69 -3.28
C PHE A 66 4.51 10.68 -2.88
N LEU A 67 4.19 10.82 -1.58
CA LEU A 67 3.29 11.86 -1.09
C LEU A 67 3.85 13.26 -1.40
N ASP A 68 5.17 13.45 -1.27
CA ASP A 68 5.82 14.70 -1.66
C ASP A 68 5.84 14.90 -3.18
N ALA A 69 6.14 13.86 -3.95
CA ALA A 69 6.21 13.92 -5.41
C ALA A 69 4.84 14.12 -6.10
N THR A 70 3.75 14.03 -5.37
CA THR A 70 2.37 14.19 -5.86
C THR A 70 1.60 15.33 -5.19
N ALA A 71 2.26 16.11 -4.33
CA ALA A 71 1.61 17.19 -3.56
C ALA A 71 1.04 18.33 -4.42
N ASP A 72 1.53 18.49 -5.65
CA ASP A 72 1.00 19.42 -6.66
C ASP A 72 -0.29 18.91 -7.34
N ILE A 73 -0.60 17.62 -7.25
CA ILE A 73 -1.82 17.03 -7.81
C ILE A 73 -2.98 17.13 -6.83
N VAL A 74 -2.73 16.77 -5.57
CA VAL A 74 -3.70 16.78 -4.49
C VAL A 74 -2.99 17.01 -3.16
N PRO A 75 -3.53 17.82 -2.26
CA PRO A 75 -3.05 17.87 -0.89
C PRO A 75 -3.09 16.48 -0.23
N ASN A 76 -2.14 16.20 0.64
CA ASN A 76 -2.12 14.95 1.36
C ASN A 76 -2.07 15.16 2.88
N TRP A 77 -2.31 14.10 3.62
CA TRP A 77 -2.39 14.12 5.07
C TRP A 77 -1.03 14.35 5.77
N LYS A 78 0.09 14.05 5.10
CA LYS A 78 1.43 14.11 5.68
C LYS A 78 1.88 15.53 6.01
N LEU A 79 2.38 15.73 7.22
CA LEU A 79 3.05 16.94 7.66
C LEU A 79 4.56 16.75 7.77
N ALA A 80 5.00 15.63 8.37
CA ALA A 80 6.41 15.31 8.56
C ALA A 80 6.68 13.83 8.74
N THR A 81 7.95 13.45 8.62
CA THR A 81 8.47 12.12 8.92
C THR A 81 9.57 12.25 9.99
N PRO A 82 9.18 12.40 11.27
CA PRO A 82 10.16 12.65 12.33
C PRO A 82 11.10 11.48 12.60
N ASP A 83 10.69 10.26 12.23
CA ASP A 83 11.50 9.05 12.29
C ASP A 83 11.37 8.27 10.97
N PRO A 84 12.38 7.52 10.53
CA PRO A 84 12.30 6.69 9.32
C PRO A 84 11.09 5.75 9.27
N MET A 85 10.54 5.37 10.41
CA MET A 85 9.37 4.49 10.52
C MET A 85 8.06 5.24 10.83
N VAL A 86 8.08 6.58 10.92
CA VAL A 86 6.93 7.36 11.38
C VAL A 86 6.57 8.48 10.42
N THR A 87 5.30 8.59 10.13
CA THR A 87 4.70 9.78 9.50
C THR A 87 3.72 10.42 10.48
N VAL A 88 3.85 11.72 10.67
CA VAL A 88 2.86 12.55 11.39
C VAL A 88 2.09 13.35 10.36
N GLY A 89 0.78 13.38 10.51
CA GLY A 89 -0.07 14.10 9.59
C GLY A 89 -1.36 14.58 10.23
N ARG A 90 -2.17 15.28 9.44
CA ARG A 90 -3.50 15.73 9.86
C ARG A 90 -4.50 14.59 9.87
N LEU A 91 -5.36 14.60 10.86
CA LEU A 91 -6.49 13.69 10.90
C LEU A 91 -7.50 14.04 9.81
N CYS A 92 -7.84 13.06 8.99
CA CYS A 92 -8.77 13.19 7.89
C CYS A 92 -10.05 12.38 8.18
N LYS A 93 -11.18 12.87 7.67
CA LYS A 93 -12.42 12.07 7.64
C LYS A 93 -12.36 11.19 6.38
N PRO A 94 -12.14 9.87 6.51
CA PRO A 94 -11.94 9.00 5.36
C PRO A 94 -13.23 8.82 4.56
N PHE A 95 -13.09 8.64 3.24
CA PHE A 95 -14.13 8.03 2.44
C PHE A 95 -14.17 6.52 2.68
N PRO A 96 -15.34 5.88 2.67
CA PRO A 96 -15.48 4.46 2.99
C PRO A 96 -15.19 3.55 1.78
N ILE A 97 -14.30 3.96 0.90
CA ILE A 97 -13.87 3.21 -0.29
C ILE A 97 -12.36 3.31 -0.50
N GLU A 98 -11.82 2.35 -1.24
CA GLU A 98 -10.48 2.37 -1.80
C GLU A 98 -10.55 2.52 -3.32
N MET A 99 -9.74 3.41 -3.90
CA MET A 99 -9.65 3.60 -5.34
C MET A 99 -8.50 2.77 -5.89
N ILE A 100 -8.82 1.62 -6.48
CA ILE A 100 -7.85 0.76 -7.14
C ILE A 100 -7.81 1.10 -8.63
N ILE A 101 -6.64 1.41 -9.14
CA ILE A 101 -6.41 1.66 -10.57
C ILE A 101 -5.45 0.62 -11.13
N ARG A 102 -5.77 0.10 -12.31
CA ARG A 102 -5.06 -1.00 -12.96
C ARG A 102 -4.69 -0.65 -14.38
N GLY A 103 -3.40 -0.68 -14.69
CA GLY A 103 -2.89 -0.53 -16.05
C GLY A 103 -2.78 -1.85 -16.81
N TYR A 104 -2.83 -2.99 -16.09
CA TYR A 104 -2.61 -4.32 -16.63
C TYR A 104 -3.58 -5.34 -16.02
N LEU A 105 -3.96 -6.34 -16.80
CA LEU A 105 -4.83 -7.43 -16.34
C LEU A 105 -3.99 -8.48 -15.62
N THR A 106 -3.92 -8.40 -14.28
CA THR A 106 -3.11 -9.30 -13.46
C THR A 106 -3.68 -9.46 -12.04
N GLY A 107 -3.17 -10.38 -11.27
CA GLY A 107 -3.56 -10.61 -9.89
C GLY A 107 -5.03 -10.97 -9.72
N SER A 108 -5.77 -10.27 -8.86
CA SER A 108 -7.19 -10.56 -8.62
C SER A 108 -8.04 -10.34 -9.86
N SER A 109 -7.81 -9.26 -10.61
CA SER A 109 -8.56 -8.98 -11.84
C SER A 109 -8.38 -10.06 -12.90
N TRP A 110 -7.16 -10.61 -13.05
CA TRP A 110 -6.94 -11.75 -13.93
C TRP A 110 -7.67 -12.99 -13.45
N ARG A 111 -7.63 -13.32 -12.16
CA ARG A 111 -8.36 -14.47 -11.62
C ARG A 111 -9.87 -14.39 -11.86
N THR A 112 -10.44 -13.20 -11.65
CA THR A 112 -11.86 -12.92 -11.95
C THR A 112 -12.14 -13.08 -13.43
N TYR A 113 -11.34 -12.46 -14.29
CA TYR A 113 -11.47 -12.57 -15.75
C TYR A 113 -11.38 -14.02 -16.24
N LYS A 114 -10.36 -14.77 -15.78
CA LYS A 114 -10.15 -16.18 -16.13
C LYS A 114 -11.31 -17.08 -15.68
N SER A 115 -12.03 -16.71 -14.63
CA SER A 115 -13.23 -17.44 -14.20
C SER A 115 -14.45 -17.22 -15.10
N GLY A 116 -14.35 -16.37 -16.13
CA GLY A 116 -15.41 -16.05 -17.08
C GLY A 116 -16.19 -14.76 -16.74
N GLN A 117 -15.80 -14.04 -15.69
CA GLN A 117 -16.40 -12.76 -15.35
C GLN A 117 -15.60 -11.61 -15.99
N HIS A 118 -16.12 -11.08 -17.10
CA HIS A 118 -15.45 -10.03 -17.86
C HIS A 118 -15.91 -8.60 -17.50
N THR A 119 -16.70 -8.45 -16.47
CA THR A 119 -17.09 -7.15 -15.90
C THR A 119 -16.62 -7.10 -14.45
N ILE A 120 -15.80 -6.11 -14.09
CA ILE A 120 -15.27 -5.90 -12.75
C ILE A 120 -15.62 -4.49 -12.31
N CYS A 121 -16.29 -4.32 -11.17
CA CYS A 121 -16.73 -3.03 -10.64
C CYS A 121 -17.48 -2.17 -11.69
N GLY A 122 -18.31 -2.80 -12.52
CA GLY A 122 -19.02 -2.12 -13.61
C GLY A 122 -18.20 -1.85 -14.88
N VAL A 123 -16.89 -2.12 -14.86
CA VAL A 123 -16.01 -1.93 -16.02
C VAL A 123 -15.96 -3.19 -16.87
N GLN A 124 -16.37 -3.07 -18.15
CA GLN A 124 -16.28 -4.17 -19.12
C GLN A 124 -14.83 -4.35 -19.60
N ILE A 125 -14.30 -5.54 -19.42
CA ILE A 125 -12.97 -5.92 -19.92
C ILE A 125 -13.15 -6.61 -21.28
N PRO A 126 -12.38 -6.24 -22.31
CA PRO A 126 -12.45 -6.86 -23.62
C PRO A 126 -12.20 -8.38 -23.58
N ASP A 127 -12.91 -9.12 -24.46
CA ASP A 127 -12.67 -10.55 -24.62
C ASP A 127 -11.30 -10.84 -25.24
N GLY A 128 -10.74 -12.00 -24.92
CA GLY A 128 -9.49 -12.48 -25.49
C GLY A 128 -8.23 -11.86 -24.92
N MET A 129 -8.32 -11.11 -23.82
CA MET A 129 -7.14 -10.61 -23.13
C MET A 129 -6.37 -11.74 -22.43
N LYS A 130 -5.07 -11.55 -22.34
CA LYS A 130 -4.13 -12.48 -21.68
C LYS A 130 -3.70 -11.94 -20.31
N GLU A 131 -3.20 -12.82 -19.48
CA GLU A 131 -2.56 -12.44 -18.22
C GLU A 131 -1.41 -11.46 -18.47
N HIS A 132 -1.30 -10.44 -17.62
CA HIS A 132 -0.33 -9.35 -17.71
C HIS A 132 -0.49 -8.42 -18.91
N GLN A 133 -1.55 -8.57 -19.71
CA GLN A 133 -1.79 -7.67 -20.83
C GLN A 133 -2.13 -6.25 -20.34
N ARG A 134 -1.52 -5.26 -21.00
CA ARG A 134 -1.82 -3.85 -20.76
C ARG A 134 -3.23 -3.51 -21.24
N PHE A 135 -3.99 -2.77 -20.44
CA PHE A 135 -5.23 -2.13 -20.88
C PHE A 135 -4.94 -0.99 -21.85
N ALA A 136 -5.87 -0.73 -22.77
CA ALA A 136 -5.79 0.44 -23.66
C ALA A 136 -5.74 1.74 -22.84
N GLU A 137 -6.55 1.81 -21.79
CA GLU A 137 -6.52 2.85 -20.75
C GLU A 137 -6.60 2.18 -19.38
N PRO A 138 -5.93 2.73 -18.34
CA PRO A 138 -6.05 2.19 -16.99
C PRO A 138 -7.50 2.20 -16.52
N ILE A 139 -7.95 1.11 -15.92
CA ILE A 139 -9.28 0.94 -15.36
C ILE A 139 -9.30 1.20 -13.86
N ILE A 140 -10.40 1.76 -13.36
CA ILE A 140 -10.61 1.97 -11.92
C ILE A 140 -11.62 0.95 -11.42
N THR A 141 -11.24 0.18 -10.42
CA THR A 141 -12.02 -0.91 -9.82
C THR A 141 -12.08 -0.71 -8.32
N PRO A 142 -12.99 0.14 -7.79
CA PRO A 142 -13.04 0.45 -6.39
C PRO A 142 -13.45 -0.74 -5.52
N THR A 143 -13.09 -0.68 -4.24
CA THR A 143 -13.62 -1.58 -3.21
C THR A 143 -14.21 -0.76 -2.06
N THR A 144 -15.17 -1.35 -1.35
CA THR A 144 -15.56 -0.83 -0.04
C THR A 144 -14.41 -0.98 0.93
N LYS A 145 -14.37 -0.13 1.96
CA LYS A 145 -13.47 -0.29 3.09
C LYS A 145 -14.29 -0.81 4.26
N ALA A 146 -14.26 -2.13 4.45
CA ALA A 146 -15.04 -2.77 5.50
C ALA A 146 -14.47 -2.46 6.89
N GLU A 147 -15.33 -2.10 7.85
CA GLU A 147 -14.93 -2.02 9.26
C GLU A 147 -14.71 -3.42 9.84
N GLU A 148 -15.52 -4.39 9.40
CA GLU A 148 -15.42 -5.82 9.75
C GLU A 148 -15.60 -6.67 8.49
N GLY A 149 -14.85 -7.78 8.37
CA GLY A 149 -14.91 -8.69 7.23
C GLY A 149 -13.88 -8.37 6.13
N HIS A 150 -14.29 -8.55 4.88
CA HIS A 150 -13.44 -8.31 3.70
C HIS A 150 -13.97 -7.13 2.89
N ASP A 151 -13.05 -6.41 2.25
CA ASP A 151 -13.38 -5.39 1.28
C ASP A 151 -14.06 -6.05 0.06
N GLU A 152 -15.11 -5.41 -0.46
CA GLU A 152 -15.91 -5.92 -1.56
C GLU A 152 -15.76 -5.01 -2.79
N ASP A 153 -15.66 -5.64 -3.96
CA ASP A 153 -15.71 -4.93 -5.23
C ASP A 153 -17.05 -4.15 -5.35
N ILE A 154 -16.96 -2.89 -5.76
CA ILE A 154 -18.11 -2.00 -5.89
C ILE A 154 -17.96 -1.13 -7.13
N SER A 155 -19.07 -0.90 -7.86
CA SER A 155 -19.07 -0.01 -9.01
C SER A 155 -19.21 1.46 -8.62
N ARG A 156 -18.82 2.36 -9.54
CA ARG A 156 -19.08 3.80 -9.43
C ARG A 156 -20.56 4.09 -9.14
N GLU A 157 -21.44 3.47 -9.91
CA GLU A 157 -22.88 3.65 -9.83
C GLU A 157 -23.42 3.22 -8.46
N GLU A 158 -22.91 2.12 -7.92
CA GLU A 158 -23.27 1.65 -6.58
C GLU A 158 -22.75 2.57 -5.47
N ILE A 159 -21.52 3.08 -5.58
CA ILE A 159 -20.96 4.04 -4.63
C ILE A 159 -21.86 5.27 -4.51
N ILE A 160 -22.27 5.82 -5.65
CA ILE A 160 -23.11 7.02 -5.69
C ILE A 160 -24.54 6.70 -5.24
N SER A 161 -25.15 5.62 -5.74
CA SER A 161 -26.54 5.26 -5.40
C SER A 161 -26.73 4.85 -3.94
N ARG A 162 -25.69 4.25 -3.31
CA ARG A 162 -25.68 3.94 -1.87
C ARG A 162 -25.36 5.16 -1.00
N GLY A 163 -25.02 6.30 -1.60
CA GLY A 163 -24.66 7.52 -0.86
C GLY A 163 -23.37 7.41 -0.06
N LEU A 164 -22.44 6.52 -0.45
CA LEU A 164 -21.16 6.36 0.23
C LEU A 164 -20.29 7.60 0.04
N ILE A 165 -20.33 8.17 -1.16
CA ILE A 165 -19.66 9.43 -1.54
C ILE A 165 -20.62 10.19 -2.46
N SER A 166 -20.60 11.52 -2.41
CA SER A 166 -21.33 12.34 -3.38
C SER A 166 -20.77 12.13 -4.80
N GLU A 167 -21.60 12.29 -5.82
CA GLU A 167 -21.13 12.20 -7.21
C GLU A 167 -20.05 13.22 -7.51
N GLU A 168 -20.17 14.45 -6.98
CA GLU A 168 -19.16 15.51 -7.13
C GLU A 168 -17.81 15.10 -6.56
N ASP A 169 -17.79 14.56 -5.34
CA ASP A 169 -16.54 14.07 -4.71
C ASP A 169 -15.97 12.88 -5.46
N TYR A 170 -16.83 11.94 -5.90
CA TYR A 170 -16.38 10.77 -6.65
C TYR A 170 -15.69 11.16 -7.97
N VAL A 171 -16.29 12.06 -8.74
CA VAL A 171 -15.69 12.54 -10.00
C VAL A 171 -14.32 13.18 -9.76
N GLN A 172 -14.17 13.94 -8.67
CA GLN A 172 -12.90 14.54 -8.31
C GLN A 172 -11.83 13.49 -7.96
N ILE A 173 -12.16 12.50 -7.09
CA ILE A 173 -11.19 11.47 -6.73
C ILE A 173 -10.87 10.53 -7.88
N GLU A 174 -11.78 10.33 -8.81
CA GLU A 174 -11.53 9.56 -10.04
C GLU A 174 -10.48 10.25 -10.93
N ASP A 175 -10.62 11.55 -11.17
CA ASP A 175 -9.64 12.36 -11.92
C ASP A 175 -8.28 12.41 -11.20
N ILE A 176 -8.29 12.64 -9.89
CA ILE A 176 -7.07 12.62 -9.06
C ILE A 176 -6.39 11.25 -9.11
N THR A 177 -7.13 10.16 -9.01
CA THR A 177 -6.61 8.79 -9.10
C THR A 177 -5.86 8.56 -10.41
N ARG A 178 -6.39 9.01 -11.54
CA ARG A 178 -5.73 8.91 -12.85
C ARG A 178 -4.44 9.73 -12.90
N LYS A 179 -4.47 10.96 -12.40
CA LYS A 179 -3.27 11.84 -12.36
C LYS A 179 -2.17 11.29 -11.46
N LEU A 180 -2.53 10.75 -10.29
CA LEU A 180 -1.59 10.10 -9.38
C LEU A 180 -0.94 8.86 -10.03
N PHE A 181 -1.75 8.04 -10.69
CA PHE A 181 -1.26 6.85 -11.38
C PHE A 181 -0.33 7.21 -12.55
N GLN A 182 -0.66 8.24 -13.31
CA GLN A 182 0.20 8.74 -14.37
C GLN A 182 1.55 9.22 -13.80
N ARG A 183 1.56 10.04 -12.75
CA ARG A 183 2.78 10.51 -12.08
C ARG A 183 3.61 9.34 -11.55
N GLY A 184 2.98 8.36 -10.90
CA GLY A 184 3.64 7.15 -10.41
C GLY A 184 4.24 6.33 -11.54
N THR A 185 3.55 6.21 -12.67
CA THR A 185 4.03 5.54 -13.88
C THR A 185 5.27 6.24 -14.46
N GLU A 186 5.25 7.57 -14.53
CA GLU A 186 6.39 8.37 -15.03
C GLU A 186 7.62 8.23 -14.12
N ILE A 187 7.42 8.23 -12.80
CA ILE A 187 8.51 8.04 -11.82
C ILE A 187 9.07 6.62 -11.93
N ALA A 188 8.21 5.60 -11.98
CA ALA A 188 8.61 4.20 -12.13
C ALA A 188 9.40 3.97 -13.42
N ALA A 189 8.97 4.54 -14.53
CA ALA A 189 9.63 4.42 -15.83
C ALA A 189 11.08 4.91 -15.80
N LYS A 190 11.36 5.98 -15.04
CA LYS A 190 12.74 6.49 -14.87
C LYS A 190 13.65 5.51 -14.14
N GLN A 191 13.07 4.56 -13.40
CA GLN A 191 13.76 3.51 -12.68
C GLN A 191 13.74 2.15 -13.43
N GLY A 192 13.32 2.14 -14.70
CA GLY A 192 13.18 0.89 -15.48
C GLY A 192 12.04 -0.01 -14.98
N LEU A 193 11.02 0.57 -14.35
CA LEU A 193 9.88 -0.13 -13.79
C LEU A 193 8.58 0.25 -14.48
N ILE A 194 7.63 -0.68 -14.49
CA ILE A 194 6.24 -0.46 -14.87
C ILE A 194 5.40 -0.47 -13.60
N LEU A 195 4.71 0.63 -13.29
CA LEU A 195 3.66 0.64 -12.28
C LEU A 195 2.42 -0.06 -12.85
N VAL A 196 2.11 -1.23 -12.34
CA VAL A 196 1.09 -2.13 -12.87
C VAL A 196 -0.29 -1.78 -12.36
N ASP A 197 -0.44 -1.71 -11.07
CA ASP A 197 -1.64 -1.33 -10.33
C ASP A 197 -1.27 -0.75 -8.97
N THR A 198 -2.19 0.01 -8.42
CA THR A 198 -2.05 0.58 -7.08
C THR A 198 -3.42 0.92 -6.50
N LYS A 199 -3.45 1.15 -5.19
CA LYS A 199 -4.63 1.62 -4.49
C LYS A 199 -4.36 2.96 -3.81
N TYR A 200 -5.39 3.82 -3.81
CA TYR A 200 -5.39 5.10 -3.12
C TYR A 200 -6.56 5.19 -2.15
N GLU A 201 -6.32 5.86 -1.04
CA GLU A 201 -7.34 6.22 -0.08
C GLU A 201 -7.45 7.74 0.00
N PHE A 202 -8.67 8.23 0.06
CA PHE A 202 -8.99 9.65 0.14
C PHE A 202 -9.88 9.94 1.34
N GLY A 203 -9.86 11.18 1.76
CA GLY A 203 -10.73 11.71 2.80
C GLY A 203 -10.87 13.21 2.66
N LYS A 204 -11.46 13.84 3.68
CA LYS A 204 -11.61 15.30 3.75
C LYS A 204 -11.00 15.86 5.02
N ILE A 205 -10.42 17.07 4.88
CA ILE A 205 -10.14 17.98 5.99
C ILE A 205 -10.98 19.23 5.71
N GLY A 206 -12.02 19.47 6.54
CA GLY A 206 -13.08 20.39 6.16
C GLY A 206 -13.77 19.94 4.88
N ASP A 207 -13.83 20.81 3.88
CA ASP A 207 -14.40 20.51 2.56
C ASP A 207 -13.33 20.06 1.54
N GLN A 208 -12.05 20.11 1.90
CA GLN A 208 -10.95 19.80 0.99
C GLN A 208 -10.70 18.30 0.92
N ILE A 209 -10.71 17.73 -0.28
CA ILE A 209 -10.27 16.36 -0.53
C ILE A 209 -8.76 16.28 -0.32
N VAL A 210 -8.32 15.25 0.40
CA VAL A 210 -6.92 14.94 0.68
C VAL A 210 -6.62 13.48 0.41
N LEU A 211 -5.41 13.22 -0.05
CA LEU A 211 -4.86 11.87 -0.19
C LEU A 211 -4.39 11.38 1.17
N MET A 212 -4.77 10.18 1.53
CA MET A 212 -4.48 9.54 2.81
C MET A 212 -3.58 8.32 2.65
N ASP A 213 -3.16 7.76 3.79
CA ASP A 213 -2.44 6.50 3.91
C ASP A 213 -1.13 6.47 3.09
N GLU A 214 -0.78 5.32 2.57
CA GLU A 214 0.41 5.09 1.74
C GLU A 214 0.06 5.09 0.26
N ILE A 215 1.03 5.48 -0.56
CA ILE A 215 0.91 5.36 -2.02
C ILE A 215 2.17 4.76 -2.63
N HIS A 216 2.02 4.01 -3.70
CA HIS A 216 3.08 3.45 -4.55
C HIS A 216 4.11 2.59 -3.81
N THR A 217 3.80 2.10 -2.62
CA THR A 217 4.65 1.18 -1.88
C THR A 217 4.52 -0.25 -2.42
N PRO A 218 5.49 -1.12 -2.18
CA PRO A 218 5.38 -2.54 -2.55
C PRO A 218 4.22 -3.29 -1.90
N ASP A 219 3.65 -2.78 -0.80
CA ASP A 219 2.48 -3.36 -0.14
C ASP A 219 1.15 -2.92 -0.78
N SER A 220 1.10 -1.70 -1.32
CA SER A 220 -0.09 -1.12 -1.99
C SER A 220 -0.06 -1.21 -3.50
N SER A 221 1.06 -1.57 -4.12
CA SER A 221 1.30 -1.49 -5.56
C SER A 221 2.06 -2.69 -6.08
N ARG A 222 1.91 -2.95 -7.39
CA ARG A 222 2.76 -3.87 -8.14
C ARG A 222 3.60 -3.12 -9.15
N TYR A 223 4.84 -3.61 -9.30
CA TYR A 223 5.73 -3.16 -10.36
C TYR A 223 6.22 -4.38 -11.15
N PHE A 224 6.37 -4.22 -12.47
CA PHE A 224 7.13 -5.15 -13.30
C PHE A 224 8.47 -4.52 -13.69
N ILE A 225 9.45 -5.36 -13.98
CA ILE A 225 10.71 -4.93 -14.60
C ILE A 225 10.43 -4.61 -16.09
N ALA A 226 10.66 -3.36 -16.50
CA ALA A 226 10.28 -2.89 -17.83
C ALA A 226 11.00 -3.62 -18.96
N ASP A 227 12.31 -3.85 -18.82
CA ASP A 227 13.14 -4.46 -19.88
C ASP A 227 12.77 -5.93 -20.15
N GLU A 228 12.16 -6.61 -19.19
CA GLU A 228 11.78 -8.02 -19.33
C GLU A 228 10.30 -8.21 -19.72
N TYR A 229 9.49 -7.17 -19.59
CA TYR A 229 8.04 -7.29 -19.70
C TYR A 229 7.58 -7.84 -21.04
N GLU A 230 8.00 -7.24 -22.14
CA GLU A 230 7.52 -7.59 -23.48
C GLU A 230 7.92 -9.02 -23.88
N GLU A 231 9.18 -9.39 -23.63
CA GLU A 231 9.67 -10.73 -23.96
C GLU A 231 8.89 -11.81 -23.19
N ARG A 232 8.71 -11.62 -21.87
CA ARG A 232 7.96 -12.56 -21.02
C ARG A 232 6.48 -12.60 -21.40
N PHE A 233 5.89 -11.44 -21.71
CA PHE A 233 4.49 -11.38 -22.12
C PHE A 233 4.23 -12.14 -23.42
N VAL A 234 5.07 -11.97 -24.43
CA VAL A 234 4.95 -12.68 -25.72
C VAL A 234 5.13 -14.19 -25.53
N LYS A 235 6.04 -14.63 -24.68
CA LYS A 235 6.28 -16.04 -24.36
C LYS A 235 5.23 -16.64 -23.42
N GLY A 236 4.37 -15.82 -22.81
CA GLY A 236 3.42 -16.29 -21.79
C GLY A 236 4.09 -16.70 -20.48
N GLU A 237 5.26 -16.16 -20.19
CA GLU A 237 6.01 -16.42 -18.96
C GLU A 237 5.54 -15.47 -17.82
N PRO A 238 5.66 -15.92 -16.56
CA PRO A 238 5.41 -15.03 -15.41
C PRO A 238 6.28 -13.78 -15.44
N GLN A 239 5.71 -12.62 -15.09
CA GLN A 239 6.46 -11.38 -14.98
C GLN A 239 7.32 -11.34 -13.72
N VAL A 240 8.49 -10.69 -13.79
CA VAL A 240 9.29 -10.37 -12.60
C VAL A 240 8.61 -9.22 -11.88
N GLN A 241 8.08 -9.50 -10.70
CA GLN A 241 7.31 -8.56 -9.91
C GLN A 241 8.11 -8.00 -8.73
N LEU A 242 7.98 -6.70 -8.51
CA LEU A 242 8.42 -6.01 -7.31
C LEU A 242 7.17 -5.64 -6.49
N SER A 243 6.82 -6.49 -5.55
CA SER A 243 5.66 -6.35 -4.66
C SER A 243 5.76 -7.39 -3.55
N LYS A 244 4.78 -7.42 -2.67
CA LYS A 244 4.65 -8.45 -1.63
C LYS A 244 4.23 -9.83 -2.20
N GLU A 245 4.00 -9.96 -3.50
CA GLU A 245 3.53 -11.21 -4.12
C GLU A 245 4.47 -12.39 -3.87
N PHE A 246 5.80 -12.15 -3.84
CA PHE A 246 6.77 -13.22 -3.53
C PHE A 246 6.55 -13.89 -2.16
N VAL A 247 6.01 -13.16 -1.18
CA VAL A 247 5.64 -13.74 0.12
C VAL A 247 4.39 -14.60 -0.03
N ARG A 248 3.41 -14.15 -0.80
CA ARG A 248 2.19 -14.93 -1.08
C ARG A 248 2.50 -16.21 -1.85
N GLU A 249 3.36 -16.13 -2.86
CA GLU A 249 3.81 -17.29 -3.63
C GLU A 249 4.51 -18.32 -2.74
N TRP A 250 5.41 -17.86 -1.86
CA TRP A 250 6.05 -18.74 -0.88
C TRP A 250 5.04 -19.39 0.07
N LEU A 251 4.08 -18.63 0.60
CA LEU A 251 3.03 -19.17 1.46
C LEU A 251 2.19 -20.23 0.73
N MET A 252 1.77 -19.94 -0.51
CA MET A 252 0.99 -20.89 -1.33
C MET A 252 1.78 -22.15 -1.64
N ALA A 253 3.05 -22.04 -1.97
CA ALA A 253 3.94 -23.17 -2.21
C ALA A 253 4.12 -24.07 -0.96
N ASN A 254 3.94 -23.50 0.23
CA ASN A 254 3.98 -24.20 1.51
C ASN A 254 2.56 -24.53 2.08
N GLY A 255 1.52 -24.48 1.24
CA GLY A 255 0.17 -24.92 1.61
C GLY A 255 -0.66 -23.92 2.41
N PHE A 256 -0.28 -22.63 2.45
CA PHE A 256 -1.00 -21.60 3.18
C PHE A 256 -1.63 -20.54 2.23
N GLN A 257 -2.92 -20.33 2.37
CA GLN A 257 -3.71 -19.32 1.63
C GLN A 257 -4.68 -18.55 2.55
N GLY A 258 -4.46 -18.59 3.86
CA GLY A 258 -5.35 -17.95 4.84
C GLY A 258 -6.69 -18.65 5.07
N LYS A 259 -6.85 -19.89 4.61
CA LYS A 259 -8.09 -20.67 4.79
C LYS A 259 -8.15 -21.30 6.18
N GLU A 260 -9.37 -21.54 6.65
CA GLU A 260 -9.60 -22.21 7.94
C GLU A 260 -8.87 -23.55 8.01
N GLY A 261 -8.23 -23.82 9.15
CA GLY A 261 -7.45 -25.04 9.39
C GLY A 261 -6.04 -25.05 8.82
N GLN A 262 -5.64 -24.07 8.01
CA GLN A 262 -4.28 -23.94 7.54
C GLN A 262 -3.36 -23.29 8.60
N GLN A 263 -2.12 -23.70 8.62
CA GLN A 263 -1.10 -23.13 9.50
C GLN A 263 -0.06 -22.38 8.66
N VAL A 264 0.37 -21.23 9.16
CA VAL A 264 1.48 -20.47 8.57
C VAL A 264 2.74 -21.34 8.65
N PRO A 265 3.46 -21.55 7.53
CA PRO A 265 4.71 -22.30 7.55
C PRO A 265 5.76 -21.61 8.44
N GLU A 266 6.71 -22.39 8.94
CA GLU A 266 7.78 -21.87 9.78
C GLU A 266 8.61 -20.82 9.00
N MET A 267 8.65 -19.60 9.53
CA MET A 267 9.49 -18.54 9.02
C MET A 267 10.88 -18.62 9.68
N THR A 268 11.79 -19.35 9.03
CA THR A 268 13.17 -19.47 9.53
C THR A 268 13.90 -18.11 9.55
N PRO A 269 14.95 -17.94 10.36
CA PRO A 269 15.76 -16.72 10.33
C PRO A 269 16.30 -16.38 8.94
N GLU A 270 16.72 -17.38 8.17
CA GLU A 270 17.22 -17.23 6.79
C GLU A 270 16.13 -16.71 5.86
N TYR A 271 14.91 -17.22 5.98
CA TYR A 271 13.76 -16.76 5.21
C TYR A 271 13.41 -15.32 5.57
N VAL A 272 13.30 -14.99 6.87
CA VAL A 272 13.04 -13.62 7.34
C VAL A 272 14.08 -12.64 6.80
N ASN A 273 15.38 -13.01 6.84
CA ASN A 273 16.44 -12.17 6.29
C ASN A 273 16.30 -11.99 4.77
N SER A 274 16.00 -13.04 4.03
CA SER A 274 15.80 -12.94 2.58
C SER A 274 14.63 -12.02 2.22
N VAL A 275 13.54 -12.05 2.99
CA VAL A 275 12.41 -11.14 2.83
C VAL A 275 12.82 -9.69 3.13
N SER A 276 13.59 -9.46 4.20
CA SER A 276 14.11 -8.13 4.55
C SER A 276 15.00 -7.55 3.43
N GLU A 277 15.93 -8.34 2.91
CA GLU A 277 16.79 -7.94 1.79
C GLU A 277 15.97 -7.63 0.54
N ARG A 278 14.89 -8.39 0.30
CA ARG A 278 13.99 -8.12 -0.82
C ARG A 278 13.25 -6.79 -0.67
N TYR A 279 12.79 -6.43 0.53
CA TYR A 279 12.19 -5.11 0.77
C TYR A 279 13.20 -3.97 0.59
N ILE A 280 14.44 -4.15 1.00
CA ILE A 280 15.51 -3.18 0.77
C ILE A 280 15.79 -3.03 -0.74
N GLU A 281 15.89 -4.13 -1.48
CA GLU A 281 16.02 -4.10 -2.95
C GLU A 281 14.85 -3.36 -3.62
N LEU A 282 13.62 -3.61 -3.14
CA LEU A 282 12.43 -2.93 -3.62
C LEU A 282 12.52 -1.41 -3.40
N TYR A 283 12.97 -0.99 -2.21
CA TYR A 283 13.20 0.42 -1.93
C TYR A 283 14.20 1.04 -2.93
N GLU A 284 15.35 0.42 -3.10
CA GLU A 284 16.42 0.94 -3.98
C GLU A 284 15.96 1.02 -5.44
N LYS A 285 15.24 0.03 -5.93
CA LYS A 285 14.71 0.03 -7.29
C LYS A 285 13.57 1.03 -7.49
N VAL A 286 12.64 1.15 -6.56
CA VAL A 286 11.48 2.05 -6.69
C VAL A 286 11.89 3.51 -6.53
N THR A 287 12.80 3.81 -5.61
CA THR A 287 13.21 5.19 -5.32
C THR A 287 14.41 5.67 -6.15
N GLY A 288 15.23 4.75 -6.63
CA GLY A 288 16.52 5.05 -7.26
C GLY A 288 17.60 5.48 -6.24
N HIS A 289 17.32 5.36 -4.93
CA HIS A 289 18.23 5.72 -3.86
C HIS A 289 18.73 4.50 -3.12
N LYS A 290 19.98 4.56 -2.65
CA LYS A 290 20.50 3.52 -1.78
C LYS A 290 19.80 3.55 -0.42
N PHE A 291 19.47 2.36 0.10
CA PHE A 291 18.80 2.26 1.39
C PHE A 291 19.80 2.48 2.54
N GLU A 292 19.53 3.47 3.35
CA GLU A 292 20.29 3.75 4.56
C GLU A 292 19.57 3.16 5.76
N LYS A 293 20.13 2.09 6.31
CA LYS A 293 19.57 1.45 7.50
C LYS A 293 19.60 2.43 8.67
N ALA A 294 18.43 2.69 9.27
CA ALA A 294 18.37 3.47 10.50
C ALA A 294 19.26 2.82 11.57
N PRO A 295 19.90 3.62 12.45
CA PRO A 295 20.73 3.08 13.50
C PRO A 295 20.02 2.01 14.31
N ASP A 296 20.68 0.87 14.50
CA ASP A 296 20.24 -0.18 15.41
C ASP A 296 20.47 0.33 16.82
N SER A 297 19.50 1.03 17.38
CA SER A 297 19.53 1.44 18.78
C SER A 297 19.04 0.28 19.63
N GLU A 298 19.68 0.03 20.78
CA GLU A 298 19.23 -0.95 21.76
C GLU A 298 17.78 -0.70 22.19
N ASP A 299 17.28 0.54 21.98
CA ASP A 299 15.92 0.97 22.26
C ASP A 299 15.28 1.68 21.08
N LEU A 300 14.89 0.91 20.06
CA LEU A 300 14.15 1.37 18.90
C LEU A 300 12.85 2.10 19.29
N LEU A 301 12.15 1.61 20.32
CA LEU A 301 10.90 2.21 20.78
C LEU A 301 11.15 3.62 21.35
N LYS A 302 12.21 3.81 22.15
CA LYS A 302 12.57 5.13 22.67
C LYS A 302 13.02 6.10 21.58
N ARG A 303 13.74 5.63 20.58
CA ARG A 303 14.14 6.48 19.45
C ARG A 303 12.89 7.05 18.76
N ILE A 304 11.93 6.20 18.43
CA ILE A 304 10.68 6.60 17.79
C ILE A 304 9.90 7.57 18.69
N GLU A 305 9.72 7.22 19.97
CA GLU A 305 9.02 8.06 20.93
C GLU A 305 9.64 9.47 21.03
N ASN A 306 10.94 9.54 21.24
CA ASN A 306 11.66 10.80 21.35
C ASN A 306 11.55 11.64 20.06
N ASN A 307 11.68 11.03 18.89
CA ASN A 307 11.57 11.73 17.63
C ASN A 307 10.16 12.32 17.42
N VAL A 308 9.13 11.58 17.81
CA VAL A 308 7.74 12.05 17.74
C VAL A 308 7.50 13.20 18.75
N LEU A 309 7.90 13.03 20.00
CA LEU A 309 7.74 14.04 21.05
C LEU A 309 8.47 15.35 20.69
N ASN A 310 9.69 15.25 20.16
CA ASN A 310 10.45 16.41 19.71
C ASN A 310 9.74 17.16 18.56
N TYR A 311 9.13 16.43 17.65
CA TYR A 311 8.38 17.04 16.54
C TYR A 311 7.10 17.72 17.03
N LEU A 312 6.33 17.04 17.87
CA LEU A 312 5.07 17.58 18.41
C LEU A 312 5.30 18.69 19.44
N LYS A 313 6.56 18.90 19.88
CA LYS A 313 6.93 19.85 20.96
C LYS A 313 6.20 19.61 22.27
N LEU A 314 6.01 18.35 22.58
CA LEU A 314 5.33 17.85 23.79
C LEU A 314 6.34 17.35 24.83
#